data_646710ef5281fca96c26474c10b8f17e
#
_entry.id   646710ef5281fca96c26474c10b8f17e
#
_cell.length_a   1.000
_cell.length_b   1.000
_cell.length_c   1.000
_cell.angle_alpha   90.00
_cell.angle_beta   90.00
_cell.angle_gamma   90.00
#
_symmetry.space_group_name_H-M   'P 1'
#
loop_
_entity.id
_entity.type
_entity.pdbx_description
1 polymer ?
#
loop_
_entity_poly.entity_id
_entity_poly.type
_entity_poly.pdbx_seq_one_letter_code
_entity_poly.pdbx_strand_id
1 'polypeptide(L)'
;MTASKSDPEGLRIEDFVEEFLAVNKASLTTYEPREDSFLMLDALEELHLRGLRVLDMGTGSGILATYCAKRGANVTASDIDVDAIKALELTAQKLGVSIRLVASDLFSNIHDSFDIIAFNPPYLQSSTTNDRTIDGGERGTDVIDRFLDRLTNHLVDAGLGLLAISSLNDPELLMVRHPDLSFRIVHERSLFFERLFVLETRARRTALVH
;
A
#
# COMPACT_ATOMS: atom_id res chain seq x y z
N MET A 1 1.97 -37.46 2.11
CA MET A 1 0.96 -36.44 1.86
C MET A 1 1.71 -35.21 1.41
N THR A 2 1.79 -34.98 0.11
CA THR A 2 2.47 -33.84 -0.49
C THR A 2 1.53 -32.63 -0.35
N ALA A 3 1.97 -31.59 0.37
CA ALA A 3 1.26 -30.32 0.41
C ALA A 3 1.11 -29.82 -1.04
N SER A 4 -0.12 -29.63 -1.47
CA SER A 4 -0.46 -28.96 -2.72
C SER A 4 0.19 -27.55 -2.66
N LYS A 5 1.16 -27.29 -3.55
CA LYS A 5 1.59 -25.93 -3.83
C LYS A 5 0.38 -25.23 -4.43
N SER A 6 -0.29 -24.38 -3.61
CA SER A 6 -1.35 -23.50 -4.10
C SER A 6 -0.79 -22.71 -5.29
N ASP A 7 -1.49 -22.74 -6.39
CA ASP A 7 -1.18 -21.92 -7.57
C ASP A 7 -1.31 -20.45 -7.16
N PRO A 8 -0.22 -19.66 -7.15
CA PRO A 8 -0.29 -18.29 -6.69
C PRO A 8 -1.15 -17.39 -7.62
N GLU A 9 -1.44 -17.83 -8.84
CA GLU A 9 -2.35 -17.13 -9.76
C GLU A 9 -3.83 -17.46 -9.50
N GLY A 10 -4.13 -18.52 -8.72
CA GLY A 10 -5.48 -18.92 -8.34
C GLY A 10 -5.93 -18.47 -6.94
N LEU A 11 -5.12 -17.70 -6.22
CA LEU A 11 -5.49 -17.19 -4.88
C LEU A 11 -6.57 -16.09 -5.00
N ARG A 12 -7.80 -16.38 -4.53
CA ARG A 12 -8.87 -15.39 -4.48
C ARG A 12 -8.70 -14.48 -3.26
N ILE A 13 -9.06 -13.21 -3.40
CA ILE A 13 -8.98 -12.22 -2.31
C ILE A 13 -9.77 -12.68 -1.08
N GLU A 14 -10.98 -13.21 -1.27
CA GLU A 14 -11.84 -13.62 -0.16
C GLU A 14 -11.17 -14.73 0.68
N ASP A 15 -10.62 -15.75 0.02
CA ASP A 15 -9.94 -16.87 0.69
C ASP A 15 -8.69 -16.38 1.43
N PHE A 16 -7.93 -15.47 0.82
CA PHE A 16 -6.76 -14.85 1.44
C PHE A 16 -7.14 -14.00 2.66
N VAL A 17 -8.18 -13.16 2.57
CA VAL A 17 -8.63 -12.29 3.67
C VAL A 17 -9.11 -13.14 4.84
N GLU A 18 -9.85 -14.23 4.59
CA GLU A 18 -10.28 -15.16 5.63
C GLU A 18 -9.07 -15.80 6.36
N GLU A 19 -8.06 -16.31 5.59
CA GLU A 19 -6.83 -16.86 6.14
C GLU A 19 -6.07 -15.80 6.97
N PHE A 20 -5.92 -14.57 6.42
CA PHE A 20 -5.22 -13.47 7.08
C PHE A 20 -5.87 -13.09 8.40
N LEU A 21 -7.19 -12.91 8.43
CA LEU A 21 -7.92 -12.55 9.64
C LEU A 21 -7.90 -13.67 10.68
N ALA A 22 -8.00 -14.94 10.27
CA ALA A 22 -7.91 -16.08 11.17
C ALA A 22 -6.56 -16.15 11.88
N VAL A 23 -5.46 -15.88 11.17
CA VAL A 23 -4.10 -15.89 11.70
C VAL A 23 -3.86 -14.73 12.68
N ASN A 24 -4.50 -13.58 12.45
CA ASN A 24 -4.28 -12.35 13.22
C ASN A 24 -5.32 -12.08 14.32
N LYS A 25 -6.34 -12.92 14.48
CA LYS A 25 -7.46 -12.73 15.41
C LYS A 25 -7.07 -12.41 16.87
N ALA A 26 -5.86 -12.81 17.31
CA ALA A 26 -5.35 -12.56 18.65
C ALA A 26 -4.27 -11.45 18.73
N SER A 27 -3.87 -10.87 17.60
CA SER A 27 -2.68 -10.01 17.51
C SER A 27 -2.97 -8.63 16.88
N LEU A 28 -4.20 -8.33 16.45
CA LEU A 28 -4.55 -7.02 15.88
C LEU A 28 -4.57 -5.94 16.98
N THR A 29 -3.40 -5.52 17.40
CA THR A 29 -3.17 -4.29 18.17
C THR A 29 -2.89 -3.08 17.26
N THR A 30 -2.67 -3.33 15.97
CA THR A 30 -2.43 -2.37 14.91
C THR A 30 -3.71 -2.16 14.09
N TYR A 31 -3.66 -1.24 13.12
CA TYR A 31 -4.77 -0.93 12.22
C TYR A 31 -5.43 -2.19 11.62
N GLU A 32 -6.73 -2.38 11.88
CA GLU A 32 -7.50 -3.45 11.23
C GLU A 32 -7.76 -3.11 9.78
N PRO A 33 -7.63 -4.07 8.83
CA PRO A 33 -7.98 -3.86 7.42
C PRO A 33 -9.44 -3.41 7.29
N ARG A 34 -9.67 -2.36 6.51
CA ARG A 34 -11.00 -1.77 6.23
C ARG A 34 -11.20 -1.64 4.72
N GLU A 35 -12.23 -0.90 4.32
CA GLU A 35 -12.63 -0.71 2.93
C GLU A 35 -11.51 -0.20 2.03
N ASP A 36 -10.64 0.68 2.54
CA ASP A 36 -9.46 1.19 1.86
C ASP A 36 -8.43 0.09 1.56
N SER A 37 -8.16 -0.76 2.56
CA SER A 37 -7.27 -1.91 2.38
C SER A 37 -7.83 -2.92 1.39
N PHE A 38 -9.14 -3.19 1.43
CA PHE A 38 -9.78 -4.09 0.49
C PHE A 38 -9.80 -3.51 -0.93
N LEU A 39 -10.02 -2.20 -1.09
CA LEU A 39 -9.97 -1.55 -2.38
C LEU A 39 -8.56 -1.59 -2.99
N MET A 40 -7.51 -1.50 -2.15
CA MET A 40 -6.12 -1.68 -2.57
C MET A 40 -5.83 -3.13 -3.00
N LEU A 41 -6.42 -4.13 -2.32
CA LEU A 41 -6.31 -5.54 -2.74
C LEU A 41 -6.95 -5.75 -4.11
N ASP A 42 -8.14 -5.17 -4.37
CA ASP A 42 -8.81 -5.23 -5.66
C ASP A 42 -7.87 -4.70 -6.78
N ALA A 43 -7.18 -3.57 -6.54
CA ALA A 43 -6.24 -3.00 -7.49
C ALA A 43 -4.98 -3.87 -7.70
N LEU A 44 -4.48 -4.51 -6.63
CA LEU A 44 -3.32 -5.39 -6.71
C LEU A 44 -3.66 -6.73 -7.41
N GLU A 45 -4.91 -7.20 -7.31
CA GLU A 45 -5.36 -8.44 -7.96
C GLU A 45 -5.28 -8.36 -9.48
N GLU A 46 -5.52 -7.19 -10.06
CA GLU A 46 -5.45 -6.96 -11.50
C GLU A 46 -4.01 -6.97 -12.05
N LEU A 47 -2.99 -6.97 -11.15
CA LEU A 47 -1.59 -6.90 -11.54
C LEU A 47 -0.94 -8.29 -11.54
N HIS A 48 -0.02 -8.50 -12.48
CA HIS A 48 0.84 -9.68 -12.49
C HIS A 48 2.00 -9.49 -11.51
N LEU A 49 1.84 -9.96 -10.25
CA LEU A 49 2.77 -9.66 -9.15
C LEU A 49 4.01 -10.57 -9.10
N ARG A 50 3.93 -11.79 -9.68
CA ARG A 50 4.99 -12.79 -9.57
C ARG A 50 6.35 -12.25 -10.04
N GLY A 51 7.34 -12.31 -9.15
CA GLY A 51 8.72 -11.90 -9.41
C GLY A 51 8.96 -10.40 -9.37
N LEU A 52 7.91 -9.56 -9.30
CA LEU A 52 8.06 -8.11 -9.18
C LEU A 52 8.56 -7.71 -7.79
N ARG A 53 9.30 -6.62 -7.71
CA ARG A 53 9.69 -5.98 -6.46
C ARG A 53 8.57 -5.04 -6.04
N VAL A 54 7.96 -5.33 -4.90
CA VAL A 54 6.84 -4.55 -4.35
C VAL A 54 7.24 -3.94 -3.02
N LEU A 55 6.99 -2.65 -2.86
CA LEU A 55 7.07 -1.96 -1.57
C LEU A 55 5.65 -1.71 -1.06
N ASP A 56 5.35 -2.21 0.12
CA ASP A 56 4.17 -1.82 0.92
C ASP A 56 4.62 -0.75 1.92
N MET A 57 4.29 0.50 1.62
CA MET A 57 4.63 1.68 2.41
C MET A 57 3.56 1.91 3.49
N GLY A 58 3.98 2.12 4.75
CA GLY A 58 3.02 2.25 5.85
C GLY A 58 2.19 0.97 5.99
N THR A 59 2.86 -0.18 6.13
CA THR A 59 2.25 -1.51 5.99
C THR A 59 1.13 -1.81 7.00
N GLY A 60 1.13 -1.16 8.17
CA GLY A 60 0.13 -1.30 9.22
C GLY A 60 -0.12 -2.77 9.60
N SER A 61 -1.30 -3.30 9.24
CA SER A 61 -1.65 -4.70 9.48
C SER A 61 -0.83 -5.71 8.67
N GLY A 62 -0.17 -5.26 7.59
CA GLY A 62 0.58 -6.10 6.66
C GLY A 62 -0.26 -6.85 5.64
N ILE A 63 -1.54 -6.55 5.50
CA ILE A 63 -2.43 -7.28 4.60
C ILE A 63 -1.98 -7.16 3.13
N LEU A 64 -1.56 -5.97 2.68
CA LEU A 64 -1.10 -5.78 1.29
C LEU A 64 0.23 -6.50 1.06
N ALA A 65 1.19 -6.35 1.99
CA ALA A 65 2.49 -7.02 1.91
C ALA A 65 2.35 -8.54 1.85
N THR A 66 1.52 -9.13 2.72
CA THR A 66 1.31 -10.57 2.77
C THR A 66 0.57 -11.10 1.54
N TYR A 67 -0.41 -10.34 1.01
CA TYR A 67 -1.08 -10.67 -0.25
C TYR A 67 -0.10 -10.70 -1.42
N CYS A 68 0.70 -9.63 -1.59
CA CYS A 68 1.70 -9.58 -2.65
C CYS A 68 2.71 -10.73 -2.56
N ALA A 69 3.16 -11.07 -1.34
CA ALA A 69 4.08 -12.18 -1.11
C ALA A 69 3.44 -13.55 -1.44
N LYS A 70 2.17 -13.78 -1.10
CA LYS A 70 1.40 -14.96 -1.49
C LYS A 70 1.26 -15.08 -3.00
N ARG A 71 1.16 -13.96 -3.71
CA ARG A 71 1.12 -13.89 -5.19
C ARG A 71 2.51 -14.00 -5.85
N GLY A 72 3.56 -14.25 -5.06
CA GLY A 72 4.92 -14.52 -5.53
C GLY A 72 5.77 -13.28 -5.83
N ALA A 73 5.40 -12.11 -5.32
CA ALA A 73 6.23 -10.91 -5.38
C ALA A 73 7.43 -10.99 -4.42
N ASN A 74 8.49 -10.22 -4.73
CA ASN A 74 9.60 -9.94 -3.82
C ASN A 74 9.22 -8.68 -3.00
N VAL A 75 8.71 -8.88 -1.79
CA VAL A 75 8.09 -7.80 -1.00
C VAL A 75 9.06 -7.21 0.00
N THR A 76 9.09 -5.88 0.04
CA THR A 76 9.57 -5.08 1.17
C THR A 76 8.34 -4.40 1.79
N ALA A 77 8.21 -4.47 3.12
CA ALA A 77 7.19 -3.76 3.87
C ALA A 77 7.87 -2.77 4.81
N SER A 78 7.37 -1.55 4.86
CA SER A 78 7.90 -0.50 5.72
C SER A 78 6.81 0.18 6.55
N ASP A 79 7.16 0.55 7.76
CA ASP A 79 6.31 1.35 8.64
C ASP A 79 7.18 2.21 9.56
N ILE A 80 6.63 3.35 10.00
CA ILE A 80 7.25 4.17 11.06
C ILE A 80 7.04 3.51 12.43
N ASP A 81 5.95 2.74 12.59
CA ASP A 81 5.65 1.99 13.80
C ASP A 81 6.41 0.66 13.82
N VAL A 82 7.39 0.58 14.72
CA VAL A 82 8.19 -0.65 14.92
C VAL A 82 7.33 -1.82 15.41
N ASP A 83 6.23 -1.57 16.12
CA ASP A 83 5.37 -2.64 16.61
C ASP A 83 4.51 -3.23 15.49
N ALA A 84 4.11 -2.41 14.49
CA ALA A 84 3.52 -2.91 13.25
C ALA A 84 4.49 -3.84 12.49
N ILE A 85 5.76 -3.45 12.39
CA ILE A 85 6.82 -4.28 11.77
C ILE A 85 6.97 -5.64 12.48
N LYS A 86 7.03 -5.64 13.83
CA LYS A 86 7.11 -6.89 14.60
C LYS A 86 5.87 -7.78 14.45
N ALA A 87 4.68 -7.16 14.43
CA ALA A 87 3.43 -7.88 14.23
C ALA A 87 3.39 -8.54 12.83
N LEU A 88 3.83 -7.83 11.80
CA LEU A 88 3.91 -8.37 10.44
C LEU A 88 4.92 -9.52 10.34
N GLU A 89 6.05 -9.47 11.05
CA GLU A 89 7.01 -10.58 11.08
C GLU A 89 6.35 -11.89 11.55
N LEU A 90 5.58 -11.83 12.64
CA LEU A 90 4.85 -12.98 13.16
C LEU A 90 3.75 -13.45 12.19
N THR A 91 3.05 -12.52 11.56
CA THR A 91 2.02 -12.81 10.56
C THR A 91 2.63 -13.50 9.34
N ALA A 92 3.74 -12.98 8.81
CA ALA A 92 4.46 -13.56 7.67
C ALA A 92 4.93 -14.99 7.95
N GLN A 93 5.46 -15.24 9.15
CA GLN A 93 5.86 -16.58 9.60
C GLN A 93 4.67 -17.55 9.60
N LYS A 94 3.53 -17.15 10.19
CA LYS A 94 2.32 -17.98 10.26
C LYS A 94 1.73 -18.27 8.87
N LEU A 95 1.76 -17.29 7.97
CA LEU A 95 1.28 -17.42 6.59
C LEU A 95 2.29 -18.11 5.66
N GLY A 96 3.52 -18.40 6.14
CA GLY A 96 4.56 -19.07 5.37
C GLY A 96 5.10 -18.23 4.21
N VAL A 97 5.12 -16.90 4.34
CA VAL A 97 5.65 -15.96 3.33
C VAL A 97 6.93 -15.28 3.82
N SER A 98 7.76 -14.85 2.89
CA SER A 98 8.99 -14.10 3.16
C SER A 98 8.81 -12.64 2.76
N ILE A 99 9.04 -11.71 3.68
CA ILE A 99 8.91 -10.27 3.48
C ILE A 99 10.12 -9.60 4.12
N ARG A 100 10.77 -8.67 3.40
CA ARG A 100 11.81 -7.80 3.98
C ARG A 100 11.12 -6.70 4.77
N LEU A 101 11.44 -6.58 6.05
CA LEU A 101 10.82 -5.62 6.97
C LEU A 101 11.77 -4.46 7.26
N VAL A 102 11.27 -3.23 7.18
CA VAL A 102 12.07 -2.01 7.38
C VAL A 102 11.31 -1.00 8.23
N ALA A 103 11.84 -0.63 9.39
CA ALA A 103 11.33 0.51 10.14
C ALA A 103 11.79 1.81 9.44
N SER A 104 10.85 2.64 8.96
CA SER A 104 11.14 3.81 8.14
C SER A 104 10.02 4.85 8.17
N ASP A 105 10.37 6.13 8.29
CA ASP A 105 9.48 7.23 7.95
C ASP A 105 9.52 7.42 6.43
N LEU A 106 8.49 6.93 5.75
CA LEU A 106 8.42 6.86 4.29
C LEU A 106 9.72 6.26 3.71
N PHE A 107 10.37 6.99 2.81
CA PHE A 107 11.58 6.55 2.11
C PHE A 107 12.90 6.78 2.87
N SER A 108 12.88 7.19 4.15
CA SER A 108 14.10 7.58 4.87
C SER A 108 15.15 6.46 4.96
N ASN A 109 14.70 5.20 5.13
CA ASN A 109 15.56 4.01 5.19
C ASN A 109 15.35 3.07 4.00
N ILE A 110 14.68 3.52 2.94
CA ILE A 110 14.44 2.78 1.70
C ILE A 110 15.36 3.34 0.63
N HIS A 111 16.22 2.49 0.07
CA HIS A 111 17.22 2.89 -0.92
C HIS A 111 17.08 2.14 -2.25
N ASP A 112 16.21 1.13 -2.29
CA ASP A 112 15.95 0.31 -3.46
C ASP A 112 14.95 0.98 -4.41
N SER A 113 14.87 0.46 -5.65
CA SER A 113 13.82 0.79 -6.61
C SER A 113 12.89 -0.40 -6.80
N PHE A 114 11.60 -0.11 -7.02
CA PHE A 114 10.52 -1.07 -7.05
C PHE A 114 9.74 -0.99 -8.36
N ASP A 115 9.13 -2.11 -8.73
CA ASP A 115 8.21 -2.19 -9.86
C ASP A 115 6.83 -1.64 -9.45
N ILE A 116 6.45 -1.87 -8.19
CA ILE A 116 5.20 -1.37 -7.60
C ILE A 116 5.49 -0.81 -6.20
N ILE A 117 4.96 0.37 -5.89
CA ILE A 117 4.93 0.93 -4.55
C ILE A 117 3.45 1.15 -4.18
N ALA A 118 2.94 0.36 -3.23
CA ALA A 118 1.60 0.51 -2.68
C ALA A 118 1.67 1.35 -1.41
N PHE A 119 0.75 2.31 -1.27
CA PHE A 119 0.63 3.13 -0.09
C PHE A 119 -0.84 3.39 0.26
N ASN A 120 -1.25 2.91 1.42
CA ASN A 120 -2.52 3.27 2.05
C ASN A 120 -2.21 4.22 3.23
N PRO A 121 -2.09 5.53 2.99
CA PRO A 121 -1.64 6.49 3.99
C PRO A 121 -2.70 6.76 5.06
N PRO A 122 -2.30 7.28 6.23
CA PRO A 122 -3.24 7.97 7.11
C PRO A 122 -3.73 9.24 6.39
N TYR A 123 -5.03 9.37 6.18
CA TYR A 123 -5.63 10.46 5.39
C TYR A 123 -6.63 11.33 6.16
N LEU A 124 -6.84 11.09 7.46
CA LEU A 124 -7.68 11.95 8.30
C LEU A 124 -6.89 13.16 8.80
N GLN A 125 -7.60 14.29 8.97
CA GLN A 125 -6.99 15.52 9.50
C GLN A 125 -6.69 15.40 11.00
N SER A 126 -5.55 15.93 11.46
CA SER A 126 -5.11 15.92 12.86
C SER A 126 -6.12 16.50 13.85
N SER A 127 -6.98 17.43 13.41
CA SER A 127 -8.02 18.03 14.24
C SER A 127 -9.15 17.08 14.64
N THR A 128 -9.25 15.93 13.96
CA THR A 128 -10.32 14.96 14.16
C THR A 128 -9.88 13.74 14.94
N THR A 129 -8.56 13.55 15.14
CA THR A 129 -8.04 12.37 15.82
C THR A 129 -6.71 12.66 16.53
N ASN A 130 -6.47 11.96 17.67
CA ASN A 130 -5.19 11.88 18.35
C ASN A 130 -4.43 10.57 17.99
N ASP A 131 -4.97 9.79 17.09
CA ASP A 131 -4.40 8.51 16.67
C ASP A 131 -3.47 8.71 15.46
N ARG A 132 -2.17 8.51 15.67
CA ARG A 132 -1.13 8.66 14.64
C ARG A 132 -1.29 7.70 13.46
N THR A 133 -2.03 6.62 13.62
CA THR A 133 -2.25 5.63 12.55
C THR A 133 -3.21 6.13 11.48
N ILE A 134 -3.98 7.18 11.78
CA ILE A 134 -4.97 7.79 10.88
C ILE A 134 -4.76 9.29 10.71
N ASP A 135 -3.71 9.85 11.33
CA ASP A 135 -3.39 11.29 11.28
C ASP A 135 -2.62 11.64 10.00
N GLY A 136 -3.28 12.29 9.06
CA GLY A 136 -2.73 12.78 7.79
C GLY A 136 -2.09 14.18 7.85
N GLY A 137 -1.92 14.76 9.04
CA GLY A 137 -1.44 16.14 9.23
C GLY A 137 -2.54 17.18 9.21
N GLU A 138 -2.18 18.49 9.25
CA GLU A 138 -3.13 19.59 9.32
C GLU A 138 -4.15 19.59 8.16
N ARG A 139 -3.74 19.13 6.97
CA ARG A 139 -4.56 19.05 5.75
C ARG A 139 -5.04 17.65 5.43
N GLY A 140 -4.63 16.62 6.19
CA GLY A 140 -4.89 15.23 5.84
C GLY A 140 -4.10 14.73 4.61
N THR A 141 -3.19 15.54 4.06
CA THR A 141 -2.41 15.21 2.85
C THR A 141 -0.91 15.39 3.00
N ASP A 142 -0.43 15.89 4.15
CA ASP A 142 1.00 16.22 4.33
C ASP A 142 1.90 14.99 4.14
N VAL A 143 1.46 13.82 4.61
CA VAL A 143 2.18 12.55 4.43
C VAL A 143 2.14 12.11 2.97
N ILE A 144 0.99 12.31 2.30
CA ILE A 144 0.79 11.97 0.88
C ILE A 144 1.71 12.83 0.00
N ASP A 145 1.78 14.13 0.23
CA ASP A 145 2.65 15.04 -0.53
C ASP A 145 4.13 14.62 -0.37
N ARG A 146 4.60 14.36 0.86
CA ARG A 146 5.97 13.86 1.11
C ARG A 146 6.27 12.54 0.41
N PHE A 147 5.30 11.65 0.30
CA PHE A 147 5.42 10.40 -0.44
C PHE A 147 5.54 10.66 -1.94
N LEU A 148 4.64 11.46 -2.53
CA LEU A 148 4.60 11.73 -3.96
C LEU A 148 5.85 12.48 -4.45
N ASP A 149 6.39 13.41 -3.65
CA ASP A 149 7.62 14.16 -3.95
C ASP A 149 8.84 13.23 -4.16
N ARG A 150 8.82 12.03 -3.60
CA ARG A 150 9.95 11.09 -3.67
C ARG A 150 9.64 9.81 -4.45
N LEU A 151 8.40 9.58 -4.80
CA LEU A 151 7.92 8.33 -5.40
C LEU A 151 8.76 7.91 -6.62
N THR A 152 8.98 8.84 -7.56
CA THR A 152 9.70 8.54 -8.82
C THR A 152 11.15 8.14 -8.62
N ASN A 153 11.79 8.59 -7.53
CA ASN A 153 13.17 8.23 -7.21
C ASN A 153 13.33 6.76 -6.80
N HIS A 154 12.20 6.12 -6.44
CA HIS A 154 12.15 4.75 -5.95
C HIS A 154 11.35 3.82 -6.88
N LEU A 155 10.91 4.31 -8.04
CA LEU A 155 10.31 3.48 -9.08
C LEU A 155 11.34 3.13 -10.16
N VAL A 156 11.23 1.93 -10.73
CA VAL A 156 11.91 1.60 -11.98
C VAL A 156 11.24 2.35 -13.14
N ASP A 157 11.89 2.41 -14.33
CA ASP A 157 11.41 3.19 -15.49
C ASP A 157 9.93 2.95 -15.88
N ALA A 158 9.44 1.74 -15.73
CA ALA A 158 8.05 1.37 -16.03
C ALA A 158 7.22 1.12 -14.76
N GLY A 159 7.77 1.42 -13.59
CA GLY A 159 7.13 1.20 -12.30
C GLY A 159 5.91 2.08 -12.08
N LEU A 160 5.11 1.71 -11.10
CA LEU A 160 3.92 2.44 -10.71
C LEU A 160 3.76 2.55 -9.19
N GLY A 161 3.14 3.64 -8.75
CA GLY A 161 2.59 3.77 -7.40
C GLY A 161 1.10 3.44 -7.40
N LEU A 162 0.63 2.75 -6.37
CA LEU A 162 -0.78 2.64 -6.02
C LEU A 162 -1.01 3.41 -4.72
N LEU A 163 -1.86 4.42 -4.76
CA LEU A 163 -2.13 5.31 -3.63
C LEU A 163 -3.62 5.29 -3.30
N ALA A 164 -3.96 4.88 -2.08
CA ALA A 164 -5.32 5.03 -1.57
C ALA A 164 -5.54 6.46 -1.07
N ILE A 165 -6.66 7.07 -1.45
CA ILE A 165 -7.08 8.40 -0.97
C ILE A 165 -8.60 8.45 -0.81
N SER A 166 -9.06 9.41 0.01
CA SER A 166 -10.47 9.75 0.15
C SER A 166 -10.84 10.99 -0.66
N SER A 167 -12.11 11.13 -1.04
CA SER A 167 -12.67 12.37 -1.59
C SER A 167 -12.50 13.58 -0.66
N LEU A 168 -12.25 13.35 0.65
CA LEU A 168 -12.00 14.37 1.65
C LEU A 168 -10.59 14.99 1.53
N ASN A 169 -9.68 14.35 0.80
CA ASN A 169 -8.31 14.81 0.58
C ASN A 169 -8.14 15.72 -0.65
N ASP A 170 -9.25 16.14 -1.31
CA ASP A 170 -9.21 16.92 -2.53
C ASP A 170 -8.27 16.33 -3.61
N PRO A 171 -8.65 15.21 -4.26
CA PRO A 171 -7.82 14.54 -5.26
C PRO A 171 -7.39 15.45 -6.40
N GLU A 172 -8.23 16.38 -6.83
CA GLU A 172 -7.93 17.31 -7.93
C GLU A 172 -6.80 18.27 -7.53
N LEU A 173 -6.85 18.82 -6.32
CA LEU A 173 -5.79 19.69 -5.80
C LEU A 173 -4.47 18.93 -5.63
N LEU A 174 -4.53 17.67 -5.17
CA LEU A 174 -3.36 16.80 -5.05
C LEU A 174 -2.68 16.62 -6.42
N MET A 175 -3.45 16.33 -7.47
CA MET A 175 -2.93 16.15 -8.83
C MET A 175 -2.30 17.43 -9.40
N VAL A 176 -2.86 18.60 -9.05
CA VAL A 176 -2.31 19.90 -9.47
C VAL A 176 -0.98 20.20 -8.79
N ARG A 177 -0.80 19.80 -7.53
CA ARG A 177 0.46 20.01 -6.77
C ARG A 177 1.61 19.14 -7.28
N HIS A 178 1.33 18.00 -7.92
CA HIS A 178 2.34 17.07 -8.45
C HIS A 178 2.29 16.95 -9.97
N PRO A 179 2.61 18.03 -10.72
CA PRO A 179 2.46 18.09 -12.18
C PRO A 179 3.39 17.13 -12.95
N ASP A 180 4.48 16.68 -12.30
CA ASP A 180 5.44 15.74 -12.86
C ASP A 180 4.96 14.27 -12.80
N LEU A 181 3.81 14.04 -12.13
CA LEU A 181 3.17 12.75 -12.04
C LEU A 181 1.93 12.69 -12.94
N SER A 182 1.65 11.51 -13.46
CA SER A 182 0.36 11.17 -14.06
C SER A 182 -0.44 10.33 -13.08
N PHE A 183 -1.73 10.62 -12.97
CA PHE A 183 -2.66 9.94 -12.09
C PHE A 183 -3.80 9.33 -12.90
N ARG A 184 -4.20 8.13 -12.56
CA ARG A 184 -5.36 7.43 -13.11
C ARG A 184 -6.12 6.75 -11.97
N ILE A 185 -7.40 7.05 -11.80
CA ILE A 185 -8.26 6.30 -10.90
C ILE A 185 -8.41 4.88 -11.49
N VAL A 186 -7.99 3.87 -10.75
CA VAL A 186 -8.10 2.46 -11.14
C VAL A 186 -9.25 1.78 -10.42
N HIS A 187 -9.49 2.12 -9.16
CA HIS A 187 -10.63 1.64 -8.38
C HIS A 187 -11.28 2.78 -7.62
N GLU A 188 -12.58 2.68 -7.42
CA GLU A 188 -13.35 3.57 -6.54
C GLU A 188 -14.42 2.79 -5.77
N ARG A 189 -14.73 3.27 -4.56
CA ARG A 189 -15.79 2.74 -3.71
C ARG A 189 -16.52 3.87 -2.99
N SER A 190 -17.83 3.95 -3.15
CA SER A 190 -18.66 4.92 -2.43
C SER A 190 -18.98 4.39 -1.04
N LEU A 191 -18.69 5.18 -0.03
CA LEU A 191 -19.12 4.99 1.35
C LEU A 191 -20.18 6.02 1.71
N PHE A 192 -20.74 5.94 2.93
CA PHE A 192 -21.87 6.79 3.30
C PHE A 192 -21.52 8.31 3.29
N PHE A 193 -20.30 8.68 3.69
CA PHE A 193 -19.89 10.09 3.81
C PHE A 193 -18.72 10.47 2.89
N GLU A 194 -18.09 9.52 2.21
CA GLU A 194 -16.92 9.74 1.38
C GLU A 194 -16.87 8.75 0.22
N ARG A 195 -15.99 9.03 -0.74
CA ARG A 195 -15.57 8.06 -1.75
C ARG A 195 -14.10 7.76 -1.56
N LEU A 196 -13.76 6.49 -1.61
CA LEU A 196 -12.38 6.02 -1.62
C LEU A 196 -11.94 5.80 -3.07
N PHE A 197 -10.70 6.12 -3.36
CA PHE A 197 -10.07 5.91 -4.67
C PHE A 197 -8.75 5.21 -4.49
N VAL A 198 -8.39 4.35 -5.46
CA VAL A 198 -7.02 3.93 -5.69
C VAL A 198 -6.52 4.63 -6.94
N LEU A 199 -5.47 5.43 -6.78
CA LEU A 199 -4.78 6.12 -7.87
C LEU A 199 -3.57 5.31 -8.30
N GLU A 200 -3.53 4.91 -9.58
CA GLU A 200 -2.27 4.55 -10.22
C GLU A 200 -1.51 5.83 -10.53
N THR A 201 -0.27 5.88 -10.09
CA THR A 201 0.61 7.05 -10.23
C THR A 201 1.91 6.65 -10.91
N ARG A 202 2.32 7.41 -11.92
CA ARG A 202 3.58 7.17 -12.67
C ARG A 202 4.31 8.48 -12.92
N ALA A 203 5.63 8.42 -13.12
CA ALA A 203 6.36 9.55 -13.66
C ALA A 203 5.76 9.97 -15.00
N ARG A 204 5.47 11.25 -15.15
CA ARG A 204 5.04 11.79 -16.44
C ARG A 204 6.22 11.80 -17.41
N ARG A 205 6.15 11.00 -18.48
CA ARG A 205 7.17 11.03 -19.52
C ARG A 205 7.14 12.39 -20.20
N THR A 206 8.21 13.16 -20.06
CA THR A 206 8.41 14.35 -20.90
C THR A 206 8.56 13.84 -22.33
N ALA A 207 7.63 14.20 -23.22
CA ALA A 207 7.84 13.94 -24.64
C ALA A 207 9.12 14.67 -25.06
N LEU A 208 10.15 13.93 -25.45
CA LEU A 208 11.31 14.52 -26.12
C LEU A 208 10.77 15.13 -27.42
N VAL A 209 10.62 16.44 -27.43
CA VAL A 209 10.39 17.19 -28.65
C VAL A 209 11.70 17.13 -29.44
N HIS A 210 11.74 16.29 -30.46
CA HIS A 210 12.82 16.22 -31.43
C HIS A 210 12.55 17.24 -32.54
#